data_d096ed9f1f1b12cd1eece479edef3b72
#
_entry.id   d096ed9f1f1b12cd1eece479edef3b72
#
_cell.length_a   1.000
_cell.length_b   1.000
_cell.length_c   1.000
_cell.angle_alpha   90.00
_cell.angle_beta   90.00
_cell.angle_gamma   90.00
#
_symmetry.space_group_name_H-M   'P 1'
#
loop_
_entity.id
_entity.type
_entity.pdbx_description
1 polymer ?
#
loop_
_entity_poly.entity_id
_entity_poly.type
_entity_poly.pdbx_seq_one_letter_code
_entity_poly.pdbx_strand_id
1 'polypeptide(L)'
;MSRDRALSAARRRWRRSTGVGMASLGLYRPGTGPLHRLPALVKVLGLAGLGVAVVIASGPLASLDLFGLAALALALARPPLRTTVRGLAPLVVLAMLAAGYQVWHGDPGRAIEVATDLLTLVLAATAVTVSTRMEDLLAVLVQAARPLRRWLPAEALALAVALMLRTVPALGSVLAETRDAARARGLGRDPRALLIPAAIRTVARAQATGQALAARGIGE
;
A
#
# COMPACT_ATOMS: atom_id res chain seq x y z
N MET A 1 40.20 19.60 11.72
CA MET A 1 39.20 18.82 12.51
C MET A 1 37.73 19.25 12.35
N SER A 2 37.39 20.34 11.63
CA SER A 2 35.98 20.82 11.46
C SER A 2 35.31 20.33 10.17
N ARG A 3 36.03 20.14 9.08
CA ARG A 3 35.47 19.72 7.76
C ARG A 3 34.88 18.30 7.76
N ASP A 4 35.53 17.36 8.45
CA ASP A 4 35.08 15.95 8.49
C ASP A 4 33.80 15.79 9.32
N ARG A 5 33.62 16.61 10.37
CA ARG A 5 32.37 16.63 11.16
C ARG A 5 31.22 17.20 10.34
N ALA A 6 31.44 18.22 9.52
CA ALA A 6 30.43 18.80 8.63
C ALA A 6 30.01 17.82 7.53
N LEU A 7 30.96 17.11 6.92
CA LEU A 7 30.68 16.09 5.90
C LEU A 7 29.94 14.86 6.47
N SER A 8 30.29 14.44 7.68
CA SER A 8 29.60 13.33 8.36
C SER A 8 28.18 13.72 8.76
N ALA A 9 27.95 14.94 9.20
CA ALA A 9 26.61 15.48 9.50
C ALA A 9 25.75 15.62 8.24
N ALA A 10 26.33 16.10 7.14
CA ALA A 10 25.66 16.20 5.84
C ALA A 10 25.29 14.82 5.28
N ARG A 11 26.18 13.82 5.38
CA ARG A 11 25.89 12.42 5.00
C ARG A 11 24.78 11.78 5.85
N ARG A 12 24.72 12.08 7.17
CA ARG A 12 23.64 11.61 8.05
C ARG A 12 22.30 12.28 7.73
N ARG A 13 22.30 13.57 7.38
CA ARG A 13 21.12 14.30 6.92
C ARG A 13 20.61 13.76 5.59
N TRP A 14 21.52 13.51 4.65
CA TRP A 14 21.17 12.95 3.34
C TRP A 14 20.59 11.52 3.45
N ARG A 15 21.17 10.65 4.30
CA ARG A 15 20.61 9.32 4.59
C ARG A 15 19.24 9.38 5.26
N ARG A 16 18.96 10.38 6.08
CA ARG A 16 17.63 10.56 6.69
C ARG A 16 16.61 11.11 5.68
N SER A 17 16.99 11.99 4.78
CA SER A 17 16.08 12.54 3.77
C SER A 17 15.74 11.53 2.67
N THR A 18 16.66 10.66 2.26
CA THR A 18 16.37 9.59 1.29
C THR A 18 15.54 8.45 1.86
N GLY A 19 15.63 8.18 3.17
CA GLY A 19 14.78 7.19 3.84
C GLY A 19 13.35 7.65 4.11
N VAL A 20 13.12 8.96 4.24
CA VAL A 20 11.78 9.52 4.51
C VAL A 20 10.93 9.62 3.24
N GLY A 21 11.55 9.79 2.06
CA GLY A 21 10.83 9.95 0.79
C GLY A 21 10.12 8.67 0.30
N MET A 22 10.63 7.49 0.62
CA MET A 22 10.01 6.22 0.22
C MET A 22 8.99 5.68 1.22
N ALA A 23 9.07 6.10 2.49
CA ALA A 23 8.12 5.70 3.53
C ALA A 23 6.78 6.46 3.48
N SER A 24 6.69 7.55 2.70
CA SER A 24 5.50 8.40 2.67
C SER A 24 4.44 7.98 1.64
N LEU A 25 4.74 7.04 0.75
CA LEU A 25 3.81 6.54 -0.27
C LEU A 25 3.03 5.29 0.16
N GLY A 26 3.34 4.70 1.31
CA GLY A 26 2.60 3.55 1.84
C GLY A 26 2.48 3.63 3.36
N LEU A 27 1.35 3.21 3.90
CA LEU A 27 1.12 3.00 5.32
C LEU A 27 2.02 1.91 5.93
N TYR A 28 2.88 1.28 5.10
CA TYR A 28 3.82 0.26 5.53
C TYR A 28 4.86 0.84 6.50
N ARG A 29 4.98 0.21 7.65
CA ARG A 29 6.08 0.45 8.58
C ARG A 29 6.86 -0.86 8.78
N PRO A 30 8.19 -0.83 8.65
CA PRO A 30 9.01 -1.97 8.98
C PRO A 30 8.82 -2.31 10.47
N GLY A 31 8.14 -3.41 10.75
CA GLY A 31 7.90 -3.95 12.07
C GLY A 31 8.50 -5.34 12.19
N THR A 32 8.84 -5.75 13.41
CA THR A 32 9.40 -7.08 13.72
C THR A 32 8.30 -8.08 14.12
N GLY A 33 7.04 -7.78 13.87
CA GLY A 33 5.91 -8.62 14.25
C GLY A 33 5.87 -9.95 13.49
N PRO A 34 5.26 -11.01 14.06
CA PRO A 34 5.15 -12.32 13.41
C PRO A 34 4.42 -12.25 12.07
N LEU A 35 3.46 -11.34 11.94
CA LEU A 35 2.72 -11.12 10.71
C LEU A 35 3.60 -10.58 9.57
N HIS A 36 4.69 -9.84 9.87
CA HIS A 36 5.63 -9.33 8.86
C HIS A 36 6.48 -10.43 8.20
N ARG A 37 6.63 -11.58 8.85
CA ARG A 37 7.41 -12.73 8.34
C ARG A 37 6.65 -13.58 7.33
N LEU A 38 5.32 -13.49 7.30
CA LEU A 38 4.51 -14.25 6.36
C LEU A 38 4.64 -13.67 4.94
N PRO A 39 4.70 -14.53 3.91
CA PRO A 39 4.73 -14.09 2.52
C PRO A 39 3.44 -13.31 2.19
N ALA A 40 3.58 -12.28 1.35
CA ALA A 40 2.46 -11.41 0.99
C ALA A 40 1.29 -12.17 0.36
N LEU A 41 1.58 -13.23 -0.41
CA LEU A 41 0.58 -14.12 -1.00
C LEU A 41 -0.35 -14.73 0.05
N VAL A 42 0.21 -15.25 1.14
CA VAL A 42 -0.58 -15.89 2.23
C VAL A 42 -1.48 -14.87 2.91
N LYS A 43 -1.02 -13.63 3.09
CA LYS A 43 -1.82 -12.55 3.68
C LYS A 43 -2.98 -12.14 2.77
N VAL A 44 -2.72 -12.02 1.47
CA VAL A 44 -3.76 -11.68 0.49
C VAL A 44 -4.78 -12.80 0.37
N LEU A 45 -4.33 -14.06 0.31
CA LEU A 45 -5.22 -15.22 0.32
C LEU A 45 -6.00 -15.34 1.63
N GLY A 46 -5.36 -15.05 2.77
CA GLY A 46 -6.02 -15.01 4.08
C GLY A 46 -7.10 -13.93 4.15
N LEU A 47 -6.82 -12.74 3.58
CA LEU A 47 -7.81 -11.66 3.48
C LEU A 47 -8.99 -12.05 2.57
N ALA A 48 -8.69 -12.65 1.42
CA ALA A 48 -9.72 -13.13 0.50
C ALA A 48 -10.57 -14.26 1.15
N GLY A 49 -9.92 -15.21 1.81
CA GLY A 49 -10.59 -16.27 2.54
C GLY A 49 -11.46 -15.76 3.68
N LEU A 50 -10.98 -14.77 4.43
CA LEU A 50 -11.78 -14.12 5.48
C LEU A 50 -12.98 -13.37 4.86
N GLY A 51 -12.80 -12.69 3.72
CA GLY A 51 -13.91 -12.05 3.01
C GLY A 51 -14.98 -13.04 2.57
N VAL A 52 -14.58 -14.20 2.06
CA VAL A 52 -15.50 -15.28 1.70
C VAL A 52 -16.16 -15.86 2.95
N ALA A 53 -15.42 -16.06 4.05
CA ALA A 53 -15.94 -16.55 5.30
C ALA A 53 -17.02 -15.63 5.90
N VAL A 54 -16.81 -14.31 5.86
CA VAL A 54 -17.80 -13.31 6.29
C VAL A 54 -19.10 -13.42 5.49
N VAL A 55 -19.00 -13.65 4.16
CA VAL A 55 -20.20 -13.77 3.31
C VAL A 55 -20.97 -15.07 3.55
N ILE A 56 -20.25 -16.16 3.86
CA ILE A 56 -20.87 -17.50 4.06
C ILE A 56 -21.37 -17.66 5.51
N ALA A 57 -20.65 -17.09 6.47
CA ALA A 57 -21.00 -17.20 7.88
C ALA A 57 -22.21 -16.30 8.19
N SER A 58 -23.37 -16.92 8.35
CA SER A 58 -24.61 -16.23 8.72
C SER A 58 -24.79 -16.26 10.22
N GLY A 59 -25.09 -15.10 10.81
CA GLY A 59 -25.47 -14.97 12.21
C GLY A 59 -24.48 -14.16 13.07
N PRO A 60 -24.99 -13.50 14.12
CA PRO A 60 -24.24 -12.54 14.91
C PRO A 60 -23.07 -13.15 15.68
N LEU A 61 -23.15 -14.43 16.07
CA LEU A 61 -22.07 -15.11 16.78
C LEU A 61 -20.89 -15.40 15.86
N ALA A 62 -21.14 -15.90 14.64
CA ALA A 62 -20.09 -16.16 13.66
C ALA A 62 -19.36 -14.89 13.22
N SER A 63 -20.09 -13.79 13.01
CA SER A 63 -19.52 -12.48 12.71
C SER A 63 -18.64 -11.96 13.86
N LEU A 64 -19.03 -12.22 15.12
CA LEU A 64 -18.25 -11.82 16.29
C LEU A 64 -16.94 -12.60 16.41
N ASP A 65 -16.94 -13.89 16.09
CA ASP A 65 -15.75 -14.75 16.07
C ASP A 65 -14.76 -14.26 14.99
N LEU A 66 -15.26 -13.98 13.78
CA LEU A 66 -14.45 -13.44 12.69
C LEU A 66 -13.88 -12.06 13.01
N PHE A 67 -14.67 -11.22 13.70
CA PHE A 67 -14.20 -9.92 14.20
C PHE A 67 -13.06 -10.09 15.20
N GLY A 68 -13.19 -11.02 16.15
CA GLY A 68 -12.13 -11.35 17.11
C GLY A 68 -10.84 -11.78 16.41
N LEU A 69 -10.94 -12.61 15.38
CA LEU A 69 -9.81 -13.06 14.57
C LEU A 69 -9.12 -11.87 13.83
N ALA A 70 -9.91 -11.01 13.23
CA ALA A 70 -9.39 -9.83 12.52
C ALA A 70 -8.74 -8.82 13.50
N ALA A 71 -9.34 -8.61 14.67
CA ALA A 71 -8.79 -7.78 15.73
C ALA A 71 -7.46 -8.33 16.25
N LEU A 72 -7.37 -9.65 16.43
CA LEU A 72 -6.13 -10.33 16.81
C LEU A 72 -5.06 -10.16 15.75
N ALA A 73 -5.39 -10.32 14.46
CA ALA A 73 -4.47 -10.11 13.36
C ALA A 73 -3.93 -8.67 13.34
N LEU A 74 -4.81 -7.68 13.57
CA LEU A 74 -4.40 -6.28 13.67
C LEU A 74 -3.50 -6.03 14.88
N ALA A 75 -3.81 -6.61 16.04
CA ALA A 75 -2.99 -6.49 17.24
C ALA A 75 -1.58 -7.07 17.04
N LEU A 76 -1.47 -8.21 16.33
CA LEU A 76 -0.20 -8.82 15.94
C LEU A 76 0.59 -7.96 14.94
N ALA A 77 -0.09 -7.20 14.08
CA ALA A 77 0.53 -6.26 13.15
C ALA A 77 1.13 -5.03 13.86
N ARG A 78 0.72 -4.73 15.10
CA ARG A 78 1.17 -3.60 15.94
C ARG A 78 1.19 -2.25 15.21
N PRO A 79 0.08 -1.83 14.60
CA PRO A 79 0.02 -0.55 13.93
C PRO A 79 0.15 0.62 14.93
N PRO A 80 0.57 1.81 14.46
CA PRO A 80 0.56 3.01 15.30
C PRO A 80 -0.89 3.43 15.57
N LEU A 81 -1.36 3.24 16.81
CA LEU A 81 -2.74 3.44 17.23
C LEU A 81 -3.38 4.73 16.72
N ARG A 82 -2.67 5.87 16.78
CA ARG A 82 -3.20 7.17 16.35
C ARG A 82 -3.57 7.22 14.86
N THR A 83 -2.73 6.64 14.00
CA THR A 83 -2.98 6.67 12.55
C THR A 83 -4.08 5.68 12.16
N THR A 84 -4.09 4.53 12.82
CA THR A 84 -5.08 3.48 12.61
C THR A 84 -6.47 3.94 13.06
N VAL A 85 -6.59 4.51 14.25
CA VAL A 85 -7.86 5.03 14.77
C VAL A 85 -8.42 6.14 13.90
N ARG A 86 -7.57 7.07 13.42
CA ARG A 86 -8.02 8.12 12.49
C ARG A 86 -8.46 7.57 11.14
N GLY A 87 -7.81 6.53 10.65
CA GLY A 87 -8.20 5.87 9.40
C GLY A 87 -9.48 5.04 9.54
N LEU A 88 -9.71 4.44 10.71
CA LEU A 88 -10.91 3.65 10.99
C LEU A 88 -12.13 4.51 11.35
N ALA A 89 -11.94 5.73 11.87
CA ALA A 89 -13.04 6.57 12.33
C ALA A 89 -14.19 6.74 11.31
N PRO A 90 -13.95 7.09 10.02
CA PRO A 90 -15.03 7.22 9.05
C PRO A 90 -15.74 5.89 8.76
N LEU A 91 -15.01 4.76 8.87
CA LEU A 91 -15.55 3.42 8.64
C LEU A 91 -16.40 2.94 9.82
N VAL A 92 -16.01 3.30 11.05
CA VAL A 92 -16.84 3.06 12.25
C VAL A 92 -18.14 3.85 12.14
N VAL A 93 -18.09 5.10 11.69
CA VAL A 93 -19.31 5.91 11.46
C VAL A 93 -20.19 5.24 10.40
N LEU A 94 -19.63 4.75 9.31
CA LEU A 94 -20.37 4.04 8.27
C LEU A 94 -21.01 2.75 8.81
N ALA A 95 -20.28 1.97 9.60
CA ALA A 95 -20.80 0.75 10.24
C ALA A 95 -21.95 1.06 11.21
N MET A 96 -21.82 2.14 11.99
CA MET A 96 -22.89 2.62 12.88
C MET A 96 -24.13 3.07 12.11
N LEU A 97 -23.97 3.77 11.00
CA LEU A 97 -25.10 4.17 10.14
C LEU A 97 -25.79 2.95 9.52
N ALA A 98 -25.01 1.96 9.04
CA ALA A 98 -25.57 0.73 8.48
C ALA A 98 -26.33 -0.09 9.56
N ALA A 99 -25.76 -0.18 10.75
CA ALA A 99 -26.43 -0.83 11.88
C ALA A 99 -27.72 -0.09 12.28
N GLY A 100 -27.68 1.25 12.37
CA GLY A 100 -28.84 2.08 12.67
C GLY A 100 -29.98 1.89 11.67
N TYR A 101 -29.64 1.78 10.37
CA TYR A 101 -30.61 1.46 9.34
C TYR A 101 -31.31 0.11 9.56
N GLN A 102 -30.54 -0.94 9.95
CA GLN A 102 -31.10 -2.26 10.22
C GLN A 102 -31.99 -2.28 11.48
N VAL A 103 -31.59 -1.55 12.53
CA VAL A 103 -32.43 -1.40 13.75
C VAL A 103 -33.75 -0.71 13.40
N TRP A 104 -33.70 0.33 12.53
CA TRP A 104 -34.92 1.01 12.07
C TRP A 104 -35.89 0.05 11.33
N HIS A 105 -35.36 -0.95 10.63
CA HIS A 105 -36.18 -1.98 9.95
C HIS A 105 -36.63 -3.12 10.85
N GLY A 106 -36.32 -3.06 12.16
CA GLY A 106 -36.80 -4.02 13.15
C GLY A 106 -35.95 -5.29 13.29
N ASP A 107 -34.75 -5.33 12.71
CA ASP A 107 -33.85 -6.48 12.82
C ASP A 107 -32.53 -6.13 13.55
N PRO A 108 -32.53 -6.16 14.90
CA PRO A 108 -31.34 -5.83 15.68
C PRO A 108 -30.23 -6.89 15.55
N GLY A 109 -30.57 -8.16 15.26
CA GLY A 109 -29.60 -9.22 15.04
C GLY A 109 -28.76 -8.94 13.79
N ARG A 110 -29.41 -8.55 12.71
CA ARG A 110 -28.77 -8.19 11.47
C ARG A 110 -27.98 -6.88 11.55
N ALA A 111 -28.38 -5.96 12.43
CA ALA A 111 -27.62 -4.75 12.70
C ALA A 111 -26.24 -5.05 13.28
N ILE A 112 -26.16 -5.97 14.24
CA ILE A 112 -24.89 -6.41 14.83
C ILE A 112 -24.04 -7.13 13.78
N GLU A 113 -24.63 -8.04 13.01
CA GLU A 113 -23.96 -8.77 11.94
C GLU A 113 -23.31 -7.83 10.93
N VAL A 114 -24.07 -6.92 10.33
CA VAL A 114 -23.56 -5.97 9.31
C VAL A 114 -22.47 -5.07 9.89
N ALA A 115 -22.62 -4.54 11.10
CA ALA A 115 -21.61 -3.69 11.72
C ALA A 115 -20.31 -4.44 11.98
N THR A 116 -20.40 -5.66 12.54
CA THR A 116 -19.22 -6.50 12.83
C THR A 116 -18.54 -6.97 11.56
N ASP A 117 -19.27 -7.33 10.52
CA ASP A 117 -18.72 -7.78 9.24
C ASP A 117 -17.93 -6.64 8.53
N LEU A 118 -18.50 -5.44 8.48
CA LEU A 118 -17.80 -4.27 7.95
C LEU A 118 -16.51 -3.99 8.73
N LEU A 119 -16.57 -4.00 10.05
CA LEU A 119 -15.40 -3.76 10.89
C LEU A 119 -14.36 -4.88 10.73
N THR A 120 -14.77 -6.12 10.61
CA THR A 120 -13.89 -7.29 10.39
C THR A 120 -13.08 -7.13 9.11
N LEU A 121 -13.74 -6.83 7.99
CA LEU A 121 -13.08 -6.65 6.70
C LEU A 121 -12.10 -5.49 6.73
N VAL A 122 -12.48 -4.38 7.36
CA VAL A 122 -11.63 -3.19 7.46
C VAL A 122 -10.42 -3.43 8.37
N LEU A 123 -10.60 -4.10 9.51
CA LEU A 123 -9.49 -4.45 10.41
C LEU A 123 -8.51 -5.39 9.72
N ALA A 124 -9.01 -6.42 9.02
CA ALA A 124 -8.19 -7.36 8.28
C ALA A 124 -7.44 -6.68 7.13
N ALA A 125 -8.12 -5.85 6.32
CA ALA A 125 -7.49 -5.10 5.24
C ALA A 125 -6.40 -4.14 5.77
N THR A 126 -6.66 -3.49 6.91
CA THR A 126 -5.69 -2.60 7.57
C THR A 126 -4.48 -3.39 8.06
N ALA A 127 -4.69 -4.57 8.66
CA ALA A 127 -3.60 -5.44 9.12
C ALA A 127 -2.70 -5.87 7.97
N VAL A 128 -3.27 -6.25 6.83
CA VAL A 128 -2.52 -6.61 5.61
C VAL A 128 -1.77 -5.40 5.05
N THR A 129 -2.43 -4.25 4.93
CA THR A 129 -1.82 -3.03 4.36
C THR A 129 -0.64 -2.53 5.19
N VAL A 130 -0.75 -2.55 6.53
CA VAL A 130 0.32 -2.08 7.43
C VAL A 130 1.48 -3.08 7.48
N SER A 131 1.19 -4.38 7.33
CA SER A 131 2.19 -5.45 7.45
C SER A 131 2.86 -5.84 6.13
N THR A 132 2.40 -5.33 4.98
CA THR A 132 2.89 -5.74 3.65
C THR A 132 3.45 -4.53 2.89
N ARG A 133 4.62 -4.71 2.28
CA ARG A 133 5.23 -3.68 1.42
C ARG A 133 4.45 -3.57 0.11
N MET A 134 4.37 -2.37 -0.44
CA MET A 134 3.75 -2.15 -1.74
C MET A 134 4.39 -3.00 -2.85
N GLU A 135 5.71 -3.17 -2.79
CA GLU A 135 6.48 -4.01 -3.73
C GLU A 135 6.05 -5.48 -3.66
N ASP A 136 5.81 -6.00 -2.45
CA ASP A 136 5.37 -7.38 -2.22
C ASP A 136 3.93 -7.59 -2.72
N LEU A 137 3.04 -6.60 -2.53
CA LEU A 137 1.67 -6.63 -3.07
C LEU A 137 1.67 -6.62 -4.60
N LEU A 138 2.50 -5.80 -5.22
CA LEU A 138 2.68 -5.79 -6.67
C LEU A 138 3.22 -7.13 -7.18
N ALA A 139 4.18 -7.74 -6.48
CA ALA A 139 4.71 -9.05 -6.83
C ALA A 139 3.62 -10.13 -6.79
N VAL A 140 2.74 -10.10 -5.78
CA VAL A 140 1.58 -11.02 -5.68
C VAL A 140 0.61 -10.80 -6.84
N LEU A 141 0.30 -9.55 -7.20
CA LEU A 141 -0.58 -9.22 -8.32
C LEU A 141 -0.02 -9.77 -9.63
N VAL A 142 1.29 -9.60 -9.86
CA VAL A 142 1.98 -10.16 -11.02
C VAL A 142 1.95 -11.68 -11.03
N GLN A 143 2.12 -12.28 -9.87
CA GLN A 143 2.07 -13.74 -9.72
C GLN A 143 0.66 -14.27 -9.98
N ALA A 144 -0.38 -13.57 -9.54
CA ALA A 144 -1.78 -13.89 -9.82
C ALA A 144 -2.13 -13.71 -11.32
N ALA A 145 -1.46 -12.80 -12.01
CA ALA A 145 -1.63 -12.61 -13.47
C ALA A 145 -0.90 -13.67 -14.32
N ARG A 146 -0.09 -14.56 -13.73
CA ARG A 146 0.64 -15.64 -14.46
C ARG A 146 -0.25 -16.53 -15.33
N PRO A 147 -1.45 -16.95 -14.95
CA PRO A 147 -2.29 -17.77 -15.85
C PRO A 147 -2.70 -17.02 -17.13
N LEU A 148 -2.76 -15.69 -17.11
CA LEU A 148 -3.04 -14.86 -18.28
C LEU A 148 -1.90 -14.87 -19.32
N ARG A 149 -0.68 -15.32 -18.93
CA ARG A 149 0.50 -15.47 -19.81
C ARG A 149 0.27 -16.42 -20.99
N ARG A 150 -0.78 -17.21 -20.96
CA ARG A 150 -1.11 -18.15 -22.03
C ARG A 150 -1.46 -17.44 -23.35
N TRP A 151 -1.82 -16.14 -23.28
CA TRP A 151 -2.27 -15.33 -24.41
C TRP A 151 -1.25 -14.26 -24.86
N LEU A 152 -0.15 -14.07 -24.11
CA LEU A 152 0.86 -13.03 -24.39
C LEU A 152 2.27 -13.63 -24.37
N PRO A 153 3.20 -13.13 -25.19
CA PRO A 153 4.59 -13.61 -25.18
C PRO A 153 5.21 -13.47 -23.80
N ALA A 154 5.63 -14.60 -23.24
CA ALA A 154 6.03 -14.71 -21.84
C ALA A 154 7.19 -13.79 -21.46
N GLU A 155 8.11 -13.55 -22.39
CA GLU A 155 9.30 -12.73 -22.19
C GLU A 155 8.98 -11.25 -22.12
N ALA A 156 8.14 -10.74 -23.02
CA ALA A 156 7.72 -9.34 -23.05
C ALA A 156 6.94 -8.96 -21.77
N LEU A 157 6.06 -9.85 -21.30
CA LEU A 157 5.34 -9.65 -20.04
C LEU A 157 6.26 -9.65 -18.82
N ALA A 158 7.20 -10.59 -18.75
CA ALA A 158 8.14 -10.64 -17.64
C ALA A 158 9.01 -9.37 -17.59
N LEU A 159 9.45 -8.88 -18.76
CA LEU A 159 10.22 -7.65 -18.88
C LEU A 159 9.36 -6.42 -18.48
N ALA A 160 8.13 -6.30 -19.00
CA ALA A 160 7.22 -5.20 -18.70
C ALA A 160 6.92 -5.11 -17.20
N VAL A 161 6.69 -6.25 -16.56
CA VAL A 161 6.46 -6.32 -15.12
C VAL A 161 7.71 -5.96 -14.32
N ALA A 162 8.88 -6.46 -14.70
CA ALA A 162 10.13 -6.11 -14.04
C ALA A 162 10.41 -4.61 -14.16
N LEU A 163 10.16 -4.02 -15.33
CA LEU A 163 10.26 -2.59 -15.56
C LEU A 163 9.26 -1.80 -14.73
N MET A 164 8.01 -2.25 -14.65
CA MET A 164 6.97 -1.62 -13.83
C MET A 164 7.35 -1.61 -12.35
N LEU A 165 7.76 -2.75 -11.79
CA LEU A 165 8.19 -2.87 -10.40
C LEU A 165 9.37 -1.96 -10.06
N ARG A 166 10.26 -1.73 -11.02
CA ARG A 166 11.40 -0.82 -10.87
C ARG A 166 11.00 0.65 -11.06
N THR A 167 10.06 0.93 -11.96
CA THR A 167 9.70 2.29 -12.36
C THR A 167 8.77 2.96 -11.35
N VAL A 168 7.83 2.23 -10.74
CA VAL A 168 6.88 2.78 -9.76
C VAL A 168 7.58 3.43 -8.56
N PRO A 169 8.52 2.78 -7.84
CA PRO A 169 9.26 3.44 -6.77
C PRO A 169 10.11 4.62 -7.25
N ALA A 170 10.67 4.50 -8.47
CA ALA A 170 11.49 5.56 -9.06
C ALA A 170 10.67 6.82 -9.41
N LEU A 171 9.42 6.66 -9.87
CA LEU A 171 8.50 7.78 -10.07
C LEU A 171 8.12 8.43 -8.75
N GLY A 172 7.91 7.64 -7.70
CA GLY A 172 7.66 8.14 -6.35
C GLY A 172 8.79 9.06 -5.86
N SER A 173 10.05 8.69 -6.09
CA SER A 173 11.20 9.55 -5.73
C SER A 173 11.26 10.83 -6.55
N VAL A 174 10.99 10.77 -7.86
CA VAL A 174 10.94 11.95 -8.73
C VAL A 174 9.85 12.93 -8.27
N LEU A 175 8.67 12.44 -7.93
CA LEU A 175 7.58 13.26 -7.40
C LEU A 175 7.94 13.91 -6.07
N ALA A 176 8.57 13.18 -5.15
CA ALA A 176 9.00 13.70 -3.87
C ALA A 176 10.04 14.81 -4.03
N GLU A 177 11.09 14.59 -4.85
CA GLU A 177 12.13 15.59 -5.15
C GLU A 177 11.53 16.84 -5.81
N THR A 178 10.62 16.65 -6.76
CA THR A 178 9.97 17.78 -7.47
C THR A 178 9.09 18.58 -6.51
N ARG A 179 8.38 17.89 -5.59
CA ARG A 179 7.58 18.55 -4.56
C ARG A 179 8.43 19.35 -3.58
N ASP A 180 9.57 18.82 -3.18
CA ASP A 180 10.49 19.53 -2.28
C ASP A 180 11.11 20.74 -2.98
N ALA A 181 11.46 20.63 -4.26
CA ALA A 181 11.93 21.74 -5.07
C ALA A 181 10.85 22.83 -5.28
N ALA A 182 9.59 22.43 -5.52
CA ALA A 182 8.45 23.36 -5.62
C ALA A 182 8.19 24.10 -4.30
N ARG A 183 8.26 23.37 -3.17
CA ARG A 183 8.13 23.97 -1.83
C ARG A 183 9.24 24.98 -1.52
N ALA A 184 10.48 24.68 -1.89
CA ALA A 184 11.62 25.59 -1.70
C ALA A 184 11.46 26.90 -2.48
N ARG A 185 10.69 26.89 -3.58
CA ARG A 185 10.34 28.07 -4.40
C ARG A 185 9.04 28.76 -3.94
N GLY A 186 8.41 28.33 -2.86
CA GLY A 186 7.12 28.86 -2.40
C GLY A 186 5.90 28.37 -3.20
N LEU A 187 6.10 27.51 -4.21
CA LEU A 187 5.06 27.00 -5.12
C LEU A 187 4.47 25.65 -4.69
N GLY A 188 4.55 25.30 -3.43
CA GLY A 188 4.15 23.98 -2.91
C GLY A 188 2.65 23.64 -3.06
N ARG A 189 1.80 24.62 -3.41
CA ARG A 189 0.36 24.45 -3.66
C ARG A 189 0.00 24.51 -5.16
N ASP A 190 0.93 24.87 -6.02
CA ASP A 190 0.70 24.93 -7.46
C ASP A 190 0.91 23.55 -8.11
N PRO A 191 -0.15 22.90 -8.63
CA PRO A 191 -0.05 21.59 -9.26
C PRO A 191 0.81 21.63 -10.54
N ARG A 192 0.87 22.77 -11.24
CA ARG A 192 1.69 22.92 -12.45
C ARG A 192 3.17 22.91 -12.13
N ALA A 193 3.58 23.53 -11.03
CA ALA A 193 4.95 23.51 -10.55
C ALA A 193 5.44 22.12 -10.13
N LEU A 194 4.52 21.20 -9.85
CA LEU A 194 4.81 19.80 -9.55
C LEU A 194 4.74 18.90 -10.79
N LEU A 195 3.65 18.99 -11.57
CA LEU A 195 3.37 18.03 -12.64
C LEU A 195 4.28 18.24 -13.86
N ILE A 196 4.55 19.49 -14.27
CA ILE A 196 5.35 19.76 -15.46
C ILE A 196 6.80 19.25 -15.32
N PRO A 197 7.56 19.58 -14.27
CA PRO A 197 8.90 19.05 -14.10
C PRO A 197 8.94 17.53 -13.85
N ALA A 198 7.93 16.99 -13.16
CA ALA A 198 7.82 15.54 -12.95
C ALA A 198 7.59 14.80 -14.27
N ALA A 199 6.72 15.30 -15.14
CA ALA A 199 6.45 14.72 -16.46
C ALA A 199 7.73 14.77 -17.35
N ILE A 200 8.40 15.90 -17.42
CA ILE A 200 9.65 16.05 -18.21
C ILE A 200 10.70 15.04 -17.74
N ARG A 201 10.93 14.93 -16.43
CA ARG A 201 11.90 13.97 -15.86
C ARG A 201 11.50 12.52 -16.11
N THR A 202 10.19 12.22 -16.08
CA THR A 202 9.68 10.89 -16.34
C THR A 202 9.91 10.49 -17.80
N VAL A 203 9.60 11.38 -18.74
CA VAL A 203 9.83 11.13 -20.18
C VAL A 203 11.32 10.97 -20.48
N ALA A 204 12.18 11.85 -19.96
CA ALA A 204 13.62 11.72 -20.11
C ALA A 204 14.16 10.39 -19.58
N ARG A 205 13.65 9.93 -18.43
CA ARG A 205 14.04 8.62 -17.85
C ARG A 205 13.53 7.45 -18.69
N ALA A 206 12.32 7.54 -19.24
CA ALA A 206 11.75 6.52 -20.12
C ALA A 206 12.57 6.40 -21.42
N GLN A 207 12.94 7.53 -22.03
CA GLN A 207 13.80 7.56 -23.21
C GLN A 207 15.19 6.94 -22.94
N ALA A 208 15.83 7.33 -21.83
CA ALA A 208 17.13 6.77 -21.45
C ALA A 208 17.05 5.24 -21.21
N THR A 209 15.95 4.76 -20.61
CA THR A 209 15.72 3.34 -20.39
C THR A 209 15.48 2.61 -21.71
N GLY A 210 14.68 3.19 -22.63
CA GLY A 210 14.43 2.63 -23.96
C GLY A 210 15.72 2.52 -24.79
N GLN A 211 16.54 3.56 -24.80
CA GLN A 211 17.84 3.56 -25.48
C GLN A 211 18.79 2.48 -24.89
N ALA A 212 18.82 2.34 -23.57
CA ALA A 212 19.64 1.32 -22.93
C ALA A 212 19.16 -0.11 -23.23
N LEU A 213 17.85 -0.33 -23.41
CA LEU A 213 17.30 -1.63 -23.84
C LEU A 213 17.58 -1.92 -25.30
N ALA A 214 17.40 -0.94 -26.17
CA ALA A 214 17.75 -1.06 -27.60
C ALA A 214 19.25 -1.37 -27.81
N ALA A 215 20.14 -0.71 -27.04
CA ALA A 215 21.57 -1.00 -27.06
C ALA A 215 21.93 -2.42 -26.61
N ARG A 216 21.02 -3.11 -25.92
CA ARG A 216 21.17 -4.51 -25.49
C ARG A 216 20.45 -5.52 -26.41
N GLY A 217 19.88 -5.04 -27.55
CA GLY A 217 19.13 -5.88 -28.49
C GLY A 217 17.80 -6.42 -27.93
N ILE A 218 17.24 -5.75 -26.93
CA ILE A 218 15.95 -6.15 -26.35
C ILE A 218 14.87 -5.29 -27.00
N GLY A 219 14.06 -5.87 -27.86
CA GLY A 219 12.91 -5.18 -28.50
C GLY A 219 12.93 -5.16 -30.02
N GLU A 220 13.84 -5.92 -30.65
CA GLU A 220 13.77 -6.25 -32.09
C GLU A 220 12.99 -7.56 -32.34
#